data_bcdfd1662f6f29a5e610a9df2643f6d1
#
_entry.id   bcdfd1662f6f29a5e610a9df2643f6d1
#
_cell.length_a   1.000
_cell.length_b   1.000
_cell.length_c   1.000
_cell.angle_alpha   90.00
_cell.angle_beta   90.00
_cell.angle_gamma   90.00
#
_symmetry.space_group_name_H-M   'P 1'
#
loop_
_entity.id
_entity.type
_entity.pdbx_description
1 polymer ?
#
loop_
_entity_poly.entity_id
_entity_poly.type
_entity_poly.pdbx_seq_one_letter_code
_entity_poly.pdbx_strand_id
1 'polypeptide(L)'
;MILPTLFTVFVGIRADYTRDKVKWMVYSGLFQAVLFFLAALVVQQASLFAFSSLCLINVISDVISDFAGGLRMPLVKEKVAEGDLMEAYSFSQFITYISAIGGQAFGVWLLGLSVNNFSLVAGINACFFLVSAFILFLGKSKLSLSMSSADGENLKNEKLSIKDQFLTIYRNLRLVFLKGGQKNFGFMIFAVLLINALGGALGSIYDI
;
A
#
# COMPACT_ATOMS: atom_id res chain seq x y z
N MET A 1 -11.33 -11.12 2.60
CA MET A 1 -10.21 -10.54 1.82
C MET A 1 -10.60 -9.98 0.42
N ILE A 2 -11.79 -10.26 -0.13
CA ILE A 2 -12.20 -9.77 -1.48
C ILE A 2 -12.45 -8.25 -1.49
N LEU A 3 -13.02 -7.70 -0.43
CA LEU A 3 -13.40 -6.29 -0.35
C LEU A 3 -12.20 -5.32 -0.45
N PRO A 4 -11.09 -5.52 0.30
CA PRO A 4 -9.90 -4.69 0.16
C PRO A 4 -9.32 -4.74 -1.25
N THR A 5 -9.25 -5.92 -1.87
CA THR A 5 -8.69 -6.09 -3.22
C THR A 5 -9.46 -5.30 -4.28
N LEU A 6 -10.79 -5.23 -4.17
CA LEU A 6 -11.61 -4.41 -5.08
C LEU A 6 -11.32 -2.91 -4.89
N PHE A 7 -11.13 -2.47 -3.64
CA PHE A 7 -10.77 -1.07 -3.35
C PHE A 7 -9.36 -0.72 -3.82
N THR A 8 -8.39 -1.65 -3.79
CA THR A 8 -7.01 -1.42 -4.23
C THR A 8 -6.94 -0.92 -5.68
N VAL A 9 -7.79 -1.43 -6.58
CA VAL A 9 -7.83 -0.98 -7.98
C VAL A 9 -8.26 0.49 -8.07
N PHE A 10 -9.30 0.90 -7.34
CA PHE A 10 -9.75 2.31 -7.31
C PHE A 10 -8.71 3.23 -6.68
N VAL A 11 -8.12 2.76 -5.59
CA VAL A 11 -7.09 3.45 -4.85
C VAL A 11 -5.85 3.66 -5.71
N GLY A 12 -5.43 2.65 -6.49
CA GLY A 12 -4.31 2.76 -7.44
C GLY A 12 -4.54 3.83 -8.50
N ILE A 13 -5.73 3.84 -9.11
CA ILE A 13 -6.09 4.87 -10.10
C ILE A 13 -6.07 6.27 -9.47
N ARG A 14 -6.64 6.40 -8.27
CA ARG A 14 -6.64 7.68 -7.56
C ARG A 14 -5.24 8.15 -7.23
N ALA A 15 -4.32 7.22 -6.90
CA ALA A 15 -2.91 7.50 -6.64
C ALA A 15 -2.22 8.08 -7.88
N ASP A 16 -2.47 7.53 -9.07
CA ASP A 16 -1.86 8.00 -10.34
C ASP A 16 -2.23 9.46 -10.64
N TYR A 17 -3.48 9.85 -10.37
CA TYR A 17 -3.98 11.22 -10.60
C TYR A 17 -3.64 12.20 -9.47
N THR A 18 -2.96 11.75 -8.42
CA THR A 18 -2.63 12.59 -7.28
C THR A 18 -1.41 13.47 -7.57
N ARG A 19 -1.60 14.80 -7.56
CA ARG A 19 -0.55 15.77 -7.88
C ARG A 19 0.57 15.80 -6.83
N ASP A 20 0.21 15.87 -5.55
CA ASP A 20 1.16 16.00 -4.43
C ASP A 20 1.36 14.64 -3.73
N LYS A 21 1.97 13.67 -4.41
CA LYS A 21 2.16 12.30 -3.92
C LYS A 21 2.80 12.24 -2.53
N VAL A 22 3.85 13.03 -2.30
CA VAL A 22 4.57 13.06 -1.02
C VAL A 22 3.69 13.56 0.13
N LYS A 23 2.88 14.60 -0.10
CA LYS A 23 1.94 15.09 0.92
C LYS A 23 0.94 14.01 1.33
N TRP A 24 0.38 13.31 0.35
CA TRP A 24 -0.58 12.25 0.61
C TRP A 24 0.05 11.06 1.33
N MET A 25 1.31 10.71 1.04
CA MET A 25 2.04 9.69 1.79
C MET A 25 2.24 10.11 3.25
N VAL A 26 2.59 11.39 3.51
CA VAL A 26 2.71 11.91 4.88
C VAL A 26 1.36 11.85 5.61
N TYR A 27 0.28 12.31 4.97
CA TYR A 27 -1.06 12.25 5.56
C TYR A 27 -1.50 10.81 5.83
N SER A 28 -1.24 9.88 4.92
CA SER A 28 -1.52 8.45 5.11
C SER A 28 -0.79 7.90 6.34
N GLY A 29 0.50 8.23 6.50
CA GLY A 29 1.28 7.81 7.67
C GLY A 29 0.76 8.39 8.98
N LEU A 30 0.43 9.69 9.00
CA LEU A 30 -0.17 10.32 10.19
C LEU A 30 -1.52 9.72 10.53
N PHE A 31 -2.36 9.48 9.54
CA PHE A 31 -3.67 8.88 9.77
C PHE A 31 -3.55 7.45 10.29
N GLN A 32 -2.63 6.65 9.75
CA GLN A 32 -2.34 5.30 10.25
C GLN A 32 -1.84 5.33 11.70
N ALA A 33 -0.97 6.29 12.04
CA ALA A 33 -0.51 6.46 13.42
C ALA A 33 -1.68 6.71 14.39
N VAL A 34 -2.64 7.56 14.00
CA VAL A 34 -3.86 7.80 14.80
C VAL A 34 -4.70 6.53 14.91
N LEU A 35 -4.91 5.79 13.82
CA LEU A 35 -5.66 4.54 13.84
C LEU A 35 -5.04 3.50 14.77
N PHE A 36 -3.73 3.31 14.72
CA PHE A 36 -3.05 2.35 15.59
C PHE A 36 -2.99 2.82 17.05
N PHE A 37 -2.94 4.13 17.28
CA PHE A 37 -3.10 4.69 18.63
C PHE A 37 -4.48 4.40 19.20
N LEU A 38 -5.54 4.60 18.42
CA LEU A 38 -6.91 4.23 18.80
C LEU A 38 -7.03 2.72 19.03
N ALA A 39 -6.42 1.90 18.18
CA ALA A 39 -6.39 0.45 18.36
C ALA A 39 -5.74 0.07 19.70
N ALA A 40 -4.65 0.74 20.09
CA ALA A 40 -3.98 0.52 21.38
C ALA A 40 -4.87 0.79 22.59
N LEU A 41 -5.77 1.77 22.49
CA LEU A 41 -6.75 2.09 23.53
C LEU A 41 -7.92 1.09 23.56
N VAL A 42 -8.39 0.69 22.39
CA VAL A 42 -9.58 -0.17 22.26
C VAL A 42 -9.26 -1.64 22.59
N VAL A 43 -8.05 -2.12 22.27
CA VAL A 43 -7.66 -3.54 22.42
C VAL A 43 -7.70 -4.01 23.87
N GLN A 44 -7.66 -3.10 24.83
CA GLN A 44 -7.76 -3.44 26.27
C GLN A 44 -9.18 -3.80 26.71
N GLN A 45 -10.18 -3.48 25.88
CA GLN A 45 -11.58 -3.73 26.21
C GLN A 45 -12.01 -5.09 25.66
N ALA A 46 -12.30 -6.05 26.52
CA ALA A 46 -12.82 -7.36 26.14
C ALA A 46 -14.33 -7.26 25.81
N SER A 47 -14.68 -6.62 24.68
CA SER A 47 -16.06 -6.45 24.25
C SER A 47 -16.22 -6.73 22.76
N LEU A 48 -17.42 -7.14 22.36
CA LEU A 48 -17.76 -7.33 20.93
C LEU A 48 -17.58 -6.04 20.13
N PHE A 49 -17.88 -4.90 20.76
CA PHE A 49 -17.67 -3.58 20.16
C PHE A 49 -16.19 -3.30 19.90
N ALA A 50 -15.31 -3.63 20.85
CA ALA A 50 -13.87 -3.49 20.68
C ALA A 50 -13.36 -4.35 19.53
N PHE A 51 -13.78 -5.61 19.44
CA PHE A 51 -13.43 -6.50 18.33
C PHE A 51 -13.88 -5.93 16.98
N SER A 52 -15.13 -5.50 16.86
CA SER A 52 -15.65 -4.91 15.61
C SER A 52 -14.89 -3.64 15.23
N SER A 53 -14.53 -2.81 16.22
CA SER A 53 -13.74 -1.58 16.00
C SER A 53 -12.33 -1.90 15.50
N LEU A 54 -11.67 -2.90 16.07
CA LEU A 54 -10.35 -3.35 15.62
C LEU A 54 -10.38 -3.90 14.20
N CYS A 55 -11.40 -4.70 13.85
CA CYS A 55 -11.59 -5.16 12.49
C CYS A 55 -11.76 -4.00 11.50
N LEU A 56 -12.55 -2.98 11.87
CA LEU A 56 -12.76 -1.81 11.04
C LEU A 56 -11.46 -1.00 10.88
N ILE A 57 -10.73 -0.76 11.97
CA ILE A 57 -9.42 -0.08 11.95
C ILE A 57 -8.45 -0.80 11.01
N ASN A 58 -8.42 -2.14 11.07
CA ASN A 58 -7.54 -2.95 10.21
C ASN A 58 -7.89 -2.76 8.74
N VAL A 59 -9.16 -2.91 8.36
CA VAL A 59 -9.62 -2.72 6.97
C VAL A 59 -9.29 -1.32 6.45
N ILE A 60 -9.52 -0.28 7.26
CA ILE A 60 -9.19 1.10 6.87
C ILE A 60 -7.68 1.28 6.72
N SER A 61 -6.88 0.72 7.64
CA SER A 61 -5.42 0.77 7.57
C SER A 61 -4.88 0.10 6.31
N ASP A 62 -5.42 -1.07 5.93
CA ASP A 62 -5.03 -1.78 4.71
C ASP A 62 -5.30 -0.94 3.46
N VAL A 63 -6.49 -0.33 3.35
CA VAL A 63 -6.83 0.55 2.22
C VAL A 63 -5.88 1.74 2.12
N ILE A 64 -5.50 2.33 3.25
CA ILE A 64 -4.56 3.45 3.30
C ILE A 64 -3.14 3.00 2.93
N SER A 65 -2.71 1.83 3.40
CA SER A 65 -1.42 1.22 3.04
C SER A 65 -1.32 0.97 1.54
N ASP A 66 -2.37 0.42 0.94
CA ASP A 66 -2.46 0.21 -0.50
C ASP A 66 -2.39 1.52 -1.28
N PHE A 67 -3.07 2.56 -0.80
CA PHE A 67 -2.99 3.90 -1.39
C PHE A 67 -1.57 4.46 -1.32
N ALA A 68 -0.93 4.42 -0.16
CA ALA A 68 0.45 4.89 0.02
C ALA A 68 1.45 4.08 -0.83
N GLY A 69 1.23 2.76 -0.94
CA GLY A 69 2.00 1.87 -1.82
C GLY A 69 1.85 2.24 -3.30
N GLY A 70 0.63 2.55 -3.73
CA GLY A 70 0.32 3.01 -5.09
C GLY A 70 1.00 4.34 -5.44
N LEU A 71 1.18 5.24 -4.47
CA LEU A 71 1.89 6.51 -4.67
C LEU A 71 3.42 6.33 -4.80
N ARG A 72 3.98 5.27 -4.22
CA ARG A 72 5.43 5.02 -4.20
C ARG A 72 6.00 4.76 -5.60
N MET A 73 5.37 3.89 -6.38
CA MET A 73 5.88 3.48 -7.70
C MET A 73 5.97 4.63 -8.70
N PRO A 74 4.92 5.46 -8.89
CA PRO A 74 5.03 6.65 -9.72
C PRO A 74 6.09 7.64 -9.24
N LEU A 75 6.28 7.77 -7.92
CA LEU A 75 7.30 8.66 -7.36
C LEU A 75 8.72 8.17 -7.69
N VAL A 76 8.98 6.87 -7.62
CA VAL A 76 10.27 6.28 -8.01
C VAL A 76 10.52 6.50 -9.50
N LYS A 77 9.52 6.26 -10.35
CA LYS A 77 9.62 6.49 -11.79
C LYS A 77 9.96 7.94 -12.14
N GLU A 78 9.47 8.88 -11.37
CA GLU A 78 9.70 10.30 -11.59
C GLU A 78 11.09 10.78 -11.15
N LYS A 79 11.73 10.05 -10.21
CA LYS A 79 13.00 10.43 -9.58
C LYS A 79 14.22 9.70 -10.12
N VAL A 80 14.02 8.54 -10.73
CA VAL A 80 15.08 7.65 -11.19
C VAL A 80 15.19 7.71 -12.71
N ALA A 81 16.40 7.73 -13.23
CA ALA A 81 16.63 7.68 -14.67
C ALA A 81 16.06 6.38 -15.27
N GLU A 82 15.59 6.43 -16.52
CA GLU A 82 14.93 5.29 -17.16
C GLU A 82 15.80 4.02 -17.19
N GLY A 83 17.12 4.18 -17.34
CA GLY A 83 18.08 3.06 -17.34
C GLY A 83 18.17 2.32 -15.99
N ASP A 84 17.95 3.03 -14.87
CA ASP A 84 18.14 2.51 -13.52
C ASP A 84 16.81 2.11 -12.84
N LEU A 85 15.67 2.26 -13.53
CA LEU A 85 14.34 2.01 -12.99
C LEU A 85 14.16 0.56 -12.52
N MET A 86 14.69 -0.40 -13.28
CA MET A 86 14.59 -1.82 -12.93
C MET A 86 15.32 -2.12 -11.62
N GLU A 87 16.51 -1.56 -11.44
CA GLU A 87 17.30 -1.73 -10.21
C GLU A 87 16.62 -1.05 -9.03
N ALA A 88 16.12 0.18 -9.20
CA ALA A 88 15.39 0.91 -8.17
C ALA A 88 14.14 0.16 -7.71
N TYR A 89 13.37 -0.43 -8.64
CA TYR A 89 12.21 -1.24 -8.28
C TYR A 89 12.60 -2.53 -7.57
N SER A 90 13.63 -3.23 -8.05
CA SER A 90 14.12 -4.46 -7.43
C SER A 90 14.61 -4.19 -6.01
N PHE A 91 15.38 -3.11 -5.82
CA PHE A 91 15.85 -2.68 -4.50
C PHE A 91 14.69 -2.28 -3.57
N SER A 92 13.70 -1.55 -4.08
CA SER A 92 12.51 -1.20 -3.31
C SER A 92 11.73 -2.42 -2.86
N GLN A 93 11.57 -3.43 -3.71
CA GLN A 93 10.92 -4.70 -3.36
C GLN A 93 11.74 -5.48 -2.33
N PHE A 94 13.05 -5.57 -2.52
CA PHE A 94 13.94 -6.23 -1.57
C PHE A 94 13.83 -5.63 -0.16
N ILE A 95 13.89 -4.29 -0.05
CA ILE A 95 13.70 -3.60 1.24
C ILE A 95 12.31 -3.87 1.81
N THR A 96 11.26 -3.90 0.97
CA THR A 96 9.90 -4.19 1.42
C THR A 96 9.80 -5.59 2.03
N TYR A 97 10.37 -6.61 1.37
CA TYR A 97 10.34 -7.98 1.89
C TYR A 97 11.17 -8.16 3.17
N ILE A 98 12.39 -7.59 3.22
CA ILE A 98 13.20 -7.63 4.46
C ILE A 98 12.48 -6.93 5.61
N SER A 99 11.87 -5.77 5.34
CA SER A 99 11.12 -5.03 6.36
C SER A 99 9.88 -5.81 6.83
N ALA A 100 9.20 -6.52 5.93
CA ALA A 100 8.06 -7.36 6.28
C ALA A 100 8.48 -8.54 7.19
N ILE A 101 9.52 -9.27 6.81
CA ILE A 101 10.04 -10.40 7.61
C ILE A 101 10.56 -9.90 8.96
N GLY A 102 11.38 -8.84 8.96
CA GLY A 102 11.92 -8.24 10.18
C GLY A 102 10.81 -7.70 11.10
N GLY A 103 9.80 -7.03 10.51
CA GLY A 103 8.66 -6.51 11.26
C GLY A 103 7.81 -7.61 11.90
N GLN A 104 7.56 -8.71 11.18
CA GLN A 104 6.87 -9.88 11.74
C GLN A 104 7.64 -10.51 12.88
N ALA A 105 8.93 -10.78 12.70
CA ALA A 105 9.80 -11.34 13.73
C ALA A 105 9.85 -10.44 14.97
N PHE A 106 9.98 -9.12 14.78
CA PHE A 106 9.97 -8.14 15.85
C PHE A 106 8.62 -8.09 16.57
N GLY A 107 7.51 -8.14 15.83
CA GLY A 107 6.16 -8.17 16.41
C GLY A 107 5.94 -9.40 17.29
N VAL A 108 6.31 -10.59 16.81
CA VAL A 108 6.22 -11.83 17.59
C VAL A 108 7.10 -11.76 18.84
N TRP A 109 8.33 -11.26 18.71
CA TRP A 109 9.23 -11.07 19.85
C TRP A 109 8.65 -10.13 20.91
N LEU A 110 8.07 -8.99 20.50
CA LEU A 110 7.41 -8.04 21.40
C LEU A 110 6.21 -8.68 22.14
N LEU A 111 5.40 -9.47 21.44
CA LEU A 111 4.30 -10.21 22.08
C LEU A 111 4.79 -11.22 23.09
N GLY A 112 5.95 -11.85 22.85
CA GLY A 112 6.58 -12.80 23.79
C GLY A 112 7.14 -12.14 25.04
N LEU A 113 7.60 -10.87 24.95
CA LEU A 113 8.14 -10.15 26.11
C LEU A 113 7.07 -9.70 27.11
N SER A 114 5.88 -9.39 26.63
CA SER A 114 4.79 -8.91 27.48
C SER A 114 3.55 -9.76 27.21
N VAL A 115 3.31 -10.72 28.08
CA VAL A 115 2.19 -11.65 27.98
C VAL A 115 0.89 -10.86 27.72
N ASN A 116 0.38 -10.96 26.48
CA ASN A 116 -0.88 -10.36 26.03
C ASN A 116 -0.94 -8.80 25.97
N ASN A 117 0.17 -8.10 25.90
CA ASN A 117 0.11 -6.63 25.80
C ASN A 117 0.01 -6.14 24.35
N PHE A 118 -1.08 -6.48 23.69
CA PHE A 118 -1.40 -6.00 22.32
C PHE A 118 -1.45 -4.47 22.21
N SER A 119 -1.78 -3.77 23.31
CA SER A 119 -1.78 -2.30 23.36
C SER A 119 -0.38 -1.73 23.17
N LEU A 120 0.64 -2.36 23.77
CA LEU A 120 2.04 -1.95 23.61
C LEU A 120 2.49 -2.14 22.15
N VAL A 121 2.15 -3.27 21.54
CA VAL A 121 2.49 -3.55 20.14
C VAL A 121 1.81 -2.54 19.20
N ALA A 122 0.52 -2.25 19.40
CA ALA A 122 -0.20 -1.25 18.63
C ALA A 122 0.38 0.17 18.83
N GLY A 123 0.76 0.53 20.06
CA GLY A 123 1.41 1.81 20.37
C GLY A 123 2.78 1.96 19.69
N ILE A 124 3.61 0.92 19.71
CA ILE A 124 4.91 0.91 19.01
C ILE A 124 4.68 1.07 17.49
N ASN A 125 3.69 0.37 16.94
CA ASN A 125 3.34 0.49 15.53
C ASN A 125 2.90 1.91 15.16
N ALA A 126 2.10 2.56 16.01
CA ALA A 126 1.74 3.98 15.86
C ALA A 126 2.98 4.88 15.84
N CYS A 127 3.95 4.65 16.73
CA CYS A 127 5.21 5.38 16.74
C CYS A 127 6.02 5.19 15.45
N PHE A 128 6.08 3.98 14.89
CA PHE A 128 6.76 3.74 13.61
C PHE A 128 6.10 4.49 12.45
N PHE A 129 4.78 4.56 12.40
CA PHE A 129 4.07 5.38 11.41
C PHE A 129 4.35 6.87 11.57
N LEU A 130 4.41 7.39 12.81
CA LEU A 130 4.79 8.78 13.07
C LEU A 130 6.22 9.08 12.61
N VAL A 131 7.17 8.23 12.95
CA VAL A 131 8.58 8.39 12.53
C VAL A 131 8.68 8.36 11.01
N SER A 132 8.00 7.41 10.35
CA SER A 132 7.96 7.32 8.88
C SER A 132 7.38 8.59 8.26
N ALA A 133 6.24 9.07 8.76
CA ALA A 133 5.62 10.30 8.28
C ALA A 133 6.52 11.52 8.49
N PHE A 134 7.23 11.58 9.62
CA PHE A 134 8.18 12.65 9.92
C PHE A 134 9.38 12.65 8.98
N ILE A 135 9.97 11.48 8.70
CA ILE A 135 11.06 11.33 7.72
C ILE A 135 10.62 11.79 6.33
N LEU A 136 9.43 11.36 5.88
CA LEU A 136 8.86 11.79 4.61
C LEU A 136 8.60 13.29 4.58
N PHE A 137 8.14 13.87 5.69
CA PHE A 137 7.92 15.32 5.81
C PHE A 137 9.22 16.10 5.68
N LEU A 138 10.30 15.67 6.34
CA LEU A 138 11.62 16.28 6.20
C LEU A 138 12.19 16.16 4.79
N GLY A 139 11.96 15.02 4.13
CA GLY A 139 12.36 14.77 2.75
C GLY A 139 11.51 15.47 1.69
N LYS A 140 10.35 16.03 2.07
CA LYS A 140 9.36 16.59 1.15
C LYS A 140 9.92 17.63 0.19
N SER A 141 10.76 18.57 0.66
CA SER A 141 11.32 19.63 -0.19
C SER A 141 12.19 19.06 -1.31
N LYS A 142 13.00 18.04 -1.02
CA LYS A 142 13.84 17.36 -2.01
C LYS A 142 13.03 16.49 -2.97
N LEU A 143 11.96 15.88 -2.48
CA LEU A 143 11.09 15.00 -3.26
C LEU A 143 10.10 15.76 -4.14
N SER A 144 9.66 16.97 -3.75
CA SER A 144 8.69 17.78 -4.50
C SER A 144 9.28 18.67 -5.58
N LEU A 145 10.58 19.03 -5.48
CA LEU A 145 11.23 20.01 -6.37
C LEU A 145 11.34 19.57 -7.85
N SER A 146 11.16 18.29 -8.16
CA SER A 146 11.25 17.82 -9.56
C SER A 146 9.91 17.78 -10.31
N MET A 147 8.79 18.03 -9.65
CA MET A 147 7.46 18.02 -10.29
C MET A 147 7.21 19.24 -11.19
N SER A 148 8.12 20.19 -11.26
CA SER A 148 7.89 21.47 -11.94
C SER A 148 8.25 21.48 -13.44
N SER A 149 8.89 20.45 -13.99
CA SER A 149 9.56 20.64 -15.29
C SER A 149 9.10 19.77 -16.46
N ALA A 150 8.37 18.68 -16.27
CA ALA A 150 8.13 17.76 -17.39
C ALA A 150 6.67 17.50 -17.80
N ASP A 151 5.69 17.56 -16.89
CA ASP A 151 4.31 17.12 -17.19
C ASP A 151 3.21 18.13 -16.88
N GLY A 152 3.54 19.41 -16.77
CA GLY A 152 2.57 20.48 -16.44
C GLY A 152 1.49 20.74 -17.49
N GLU A 153 1.59 20.23 -18.70
CA GLU A 153 0.69 20.61 -19.79
C GLU A 153 -0.38 19.58 -20.15
N ASN A 154 -0.19 18.30 -19.84
CA ASN A 154 -1.13 17.27 -20.28
C ASN A 154 -2.11 16.72 -19.21
N LEU A 155 -1.98 17.16 -17.96
CA LEU A 155 -2.89 16.75 -16.86
C LEU A 155 -3.94 17.83 -16.53
N LYS A 156 -4.22 18.74 -17.47
CA LYS A 156 -5.36 19.66 -17.34
C LYS A 156 -6.67 18.90 -17.46
N ASN A 157 -7.28 18.65 -16.28
CA ASN A 157 -8.73 18.65 -16.09
C ASN A 157 -9.59 17.62 -16.83
N GLU A 158 -9.23 16.38 -16.91
CA GLU A 158 -10.28 15.36 -17.04
C GLU A 158 -10.63 14.82 -15.65
N LYS A 159 -11.68 15.36 -15.06
CA LYS A 159 -12.46 14.66 -14.04
C LYS A 159 -13.10 13.44 -14.71
N LEU A 160 -12.30 12.42 -14.99
CA LEU A 160 -12.81 11.17 -15.53
C LEU A 160 -13.89 10.66 -14.58
N SER A 161 -15.10 10.53 -15.09
CA SER A 161 -16.19 9.89 -14.37
C SER A 161 -15.75 8.50 -13.91
N ILE A 162 -16.23 8.03 -12.77
CA ILE A 162 -15.93 6.68 -12.25
C ILE A 162 -16.20 5.61 -13.34
N LYS A 163 -17.22 5.82 -14.18
CA LYS A 163 -17.54 4.97 -15.34
C LYS A 163 -16.42 4.95 -16.39
N ASP A 164 -15.84 6.11 -16.69
CA ASP A 164 -14.77 6.22 -17.69
C ASP A 164 -13.47 5.58 -17.18
N GLN A 165 -13.21 5.68 -15.88
CA GLN A 165 -12.10 4.98 -15.23
C GLN A 165 -12.26 3.45 -15.35
N PHE A 166 -13.45 2.92 -15.05
CA PHE A 166 -13.75 1.49 -15.24
C PHE A 166 -13.62 1.05 -16.69
N LEU A 167 -14.14 1.84 -17.61
CA LEU A 167 -14.06 1.53 -19.03
C LEU A 167 -12.62 1.50 -19.52
N THR A 168 -11.78 2.40 -19.02
CA THR A 168 -10.35 2.45 -19.35
C THR A 168 -9.62 1.24 -18.79
N ILE A 169 -9.91 0.84 -17.54
CA ILE A 169 -9.35 -0.38 -16.94
C ILE A 169 -9.77 -1.61 -17.75
N TYR A 170 -11.06 -1.74 -18.03
CA TYR A 170 -11.57 -2.87 -18.79
C TYR A 170 -10.94 -2.94 -20.19
N ARG A 171 -10.80 -1.78 -20.86
CA ARG A 171 -10.15 -1.70 -22.17
C ARG A 171 -8.68 -2.06 -22.11
N ASN A 172 -7.94 -1.59 -21.09
CA ASN A 172 -6.53 -1.91 -20.90
C ASN A 172 -6.33 -3.39 -20.53
N LEU A 173 -7.15 -3.95 -19.63
CA LEU A 173 -7.17 -5.38 -19.34
C LEU A 173 -7.44 -6.20 -20.61
N ARG A 174 -8.46 -5.81 -21.38
CA ARG A 174 -8.79 -6.48 -22.64
C ARG A 174 -7.64 -6.40 -23.66
N LEU A 175 -6.93 -5.27 -23.74
CA LEU A 175 -5.76 -5.13 -24.60
C LEU A 175 -4.62 -6.04 -24.18
N VAL A 176 -4.34 -6.11 -22.86
CA VAL A 176 -3.28 -6.96 -22.31
C VAL A 176 -3.61 -8.46 -22.48
N PHE A 177 -4.87 -8.86 -22.23
CA PHE A 177 -5.25 -10.27 -22.29
C PHE A 177 -5.62 -10.78 -23.69
N LEU A 178 -6.15 -9.93 -24.57
CA LEU A 178 -6.71 -10.37 -25.87
C LEU A 178 -5.94 -9.87 -27.10
N LYS A 179 -5.25 -8.73 -27.02
CA LYS A 179 -4.56 -8.10 -28.15
C LYS A 179 -3.04 -7.99 -28.01
N GLY A 180 -2.49 -8.21 -26.82
CA GLY A 180 -1.05 -8.26 -26.63
C GLY A 180 -0.49 -9.43 -27.43
N GLY A 181 0.30 -9.15 -28.48
CA GLY A 181 0.82 -10.14 -29.40
C GLY A 181 1.77 -11.20 -28.81
N GLN A 182 1.86 -11.28 -27.50
CA GLN A 182 2.51 -12.33 -26.73
C GLN A 182 1.44 -13.10 -25.94
N LYS A 183 0.94 -14.17 -26.56
CA LYS A 183 0.03 -15.14 -25.90
C LYS A 183 0.59 -15.64 -24.55
N ASN A 184 1.89 -15.53 -24.33
CA ASN A 184 2.58 -15.96 -23.11
C ASN A 184 2.38 -15.00 -21.92
N PHE A 185 2.08 -13.70 -22.15
CA PHE A 185 1.95 -12.73 -21.06
C PHE A 185 0.68 -12.96 -20.22
N GLY A 186 -0.44 -13.22 -20.90
CA GLY A 186 -1.70 -13.59 -20.20
C GLY A 186 -1.55 -14.88 -19.39
N PHE A 187 -0.84 -15.87 -19.94
CA PHE A 187 -0.56 -17.13 -19.24
C PHE A 187 0.36 -16.92 -18.03
N MET A 188 1.38 -16.04 -18.15
CA MET A 188 2.26 -15.68 -17.05
C MET A 188 1.49 -15.00 -15.91
N ILE A 189 0.62 -14.03 -16.22
CA ILE A 189 -0.23 -13.37 -15.20
C ILE A 189 -1.14 -14.39 -14.53
N PHE A 190 -1.77 -15.29 -15.30
CA PHE A 190 -2.63 -16.34 -14.75
C PHE A 190 -1.85 -17.29 -13.83
N ALA A 191 -0.64 -17.70 -14.21
CA ALA A 191 0.24 -18.52 -13.39
C ALA A 191 0.62 -17.80 -12.07
N VAL A 192 0.98 -16.52 -12.12
CA VAL A 192 1.28 -15.71 -10.94
C VAL A 192 0.06 -15.60 -10.02
N LEU A 193 -1.12 -15.34 -10.57
CA LEU A 193 -2.36 -15.30 -9.79
C LEU A 193 -2.66 -16.64 -9.10
N LEU A 194 -2.47 -17.74 -9.81
CA LEU A 194 -2.69 -19.09 -9.30
C LEU A 194 -1.70 -19.44 -8.17
N ILE A 195 -0.42 -19.12 -8.35
CA ILE A 195 0.61 -19.31 -7.32
C ILE A 195 0.29 -18.48 -6.07
N ASN A 196 -0.08 -17.20 -6.23
CA ASN A 196 -0.43 -16.34 -5.10
C ASN A 196 -1.71 -16.81 -4.39
N ALA A 197 -2.72 -17.28 -5.14
CA ALA A 197 -3.95 -17.83 -4.55
C ALA A 197 -3.67 -19.11 -3.76
N LEU A 198 -2.85 -20.02 -4.29
CA LEU A 198 -2.44 -21.25 -3.60
C LEU A 198 -1.55 -20.95 -2.40
N GLY A 199 -0.59 -20.02 -2.53
CA GLY A 199 0.28 -19.59 -1.44
C GLY A 199 -0.51 -18.94 -0.29
N GLY A 200 -1.49 -18.11 -0.61
CA GLY A 200 -2.40 -17.52 0.39
C GLY A 200 -3.29 -18.55 1.06
N ALA A 201 -3.80 -19.53 0.32
CA ALA A 201 -4.61 -20.61 0.88
C ALA A 201 -3.78 -21.53 1.81
N LEU A 202 -2.55 -21.87 1.43
CA LEU A 202 -1.66 -22.67 2.25
C LEU A 202 -1.24 -21.89 3.52
N GLY A 203 -0.92 -20.60 3.42
CA GLY A 203 -0.62 -19.74 4.58
C GLY A 203 -1.76 -19.75 5.60
N SER A 204 -3.01 -19.65 5.13
CA SER A 204 -4.18 -19.70 6.02
C SER A 204 -4.38 -21.02 6.73
N ILE A 205 -3.83 -22.12 6.23
CA ILE A 205 -3.93 -23.47 6.86
C ILE A 205 -2.85 -23.60 7.95
N TYR A 206 -1.70 -22.94 7.80
CA TYR A 206 -0.63 -22.98 8.80
C TYR A 206 -0.88 -22.06 9.99
N ASP A 207 -1.81 -21.12 9.88
CA ASP A 207 -2.19 -20.16 10.94
C ASP A 207 -3.30 -20.70 11.86
N ILE A 208 -3.74 -21.96 11.69
CA ILE A 208 -4.68 -22.69 12.56
C ILE A 208 -3.91 -23.64 13.49
#